data_7374de5933160d31f7e2cde172fbd689
#
_entry.id   7374de5933160d31f7e2cde172fbd689
#
_cell.length_a   1.000
_cell.length_b   1.000
_cell.length_c   1.000
_cell.angle_alpha   90.00
_cell.angle_beta   90.00
_cell.angle_gamma   90.00
#
_symmetry.space_group_name_H-M   'P 1'
#
loop_
_entity.id
_entity.type
_entity.pdbx_description
1 polymer ?
#
loop_
_entity_poly.entity_id
_entity_poly.type
_entity_poly.pdbx_seq_one_letter_code
_entity_poly.pdbx_strand_id
1 'polypeptide(L)'
;MDALLEAATAEARAGLPDLFASIRIASVSARAQRLEESAAFHRDLLARDGWRAEVIMAADNPCVLAEIGDGPRTVLIYGHHDVQPMEPESAWRTPPFEPTIQDGRIYARGSADNKGQFFAHIFAARAFRKTNAKIPARIRLILDGQEEMGSPHMARLVQDNRERLQAEFMYTADGPVHGSGRPLVTFGVRGVCKLRLTVKTANSDLHSGNWGNLAPNAAMRMAQILAAMKGADGWVKVPGFYDDVAPPTEAERQALDRIPYDAAGELAGIAASAKPDGPTERSAMERLMFLPTFNVTGINCGYTGPGFKTVIPSEAAAQIDVRLVVRQDPQRMYALLRAWLAQHAPDAALEFLGSYQPSRTPMDAPAVPVVVEAVRRGFGQEPLLYPGIGGSSPDAAFAQGLGIPSMLVPYGNADERNHAPNENLRLDYLEAGSRTSAALMQGLKA
;
A
#
# COMPACT_ATOMS: atom_id res chain seq x y z
N MET A 1 -32.03 7.65 9.87
CA MET A 1 -30.66 7.83 9.33
C MET A 1 -30.42 9.32 9.13
N ASP A 2 -29.21 9.83 9.26
CA ASP A 2 -28.90 11.24 9.00
C ASP A 2 -29.11 11.54 7.49
N ALA A 3 -29.86 12.59 7.16
CA ALA A 3 -30.21 12.95 5.77
C ALA A 3 -28.96 13.13 4.87
N LEU A 4 -27.84 13.58 5.42
CA LEU A 4 -26.57 13.68 4.70
C LEU A 4 -26.03 12.29 4.32
N LEU A 5 -26.10 11.30 5.21
CA LEU A 5 -25.60 9.95 4.94
C LEU A 5 -26.50 9.20 3.96
N GLU A 6 -27.81 9.46 3.99
CA GLU A 6 -28.74 8.97 2.96
C GLU A 6 -28.44 9.57 1.59
N ALA A 7 -28.17 10.88 1.56
CA ALA A 7 -27.76 11.56 0.33
C ALA A 7 -26.42 11.01 -0.20
N ALA A 8 -25.44 10.71 0.67
CA ALA A 8 -24.17 10.11 0.27
C ALA A 8 -24.35 8.73 -0.37
N THR A 9 -25.23 7.89 0.19
CA THR A 9 -25.63 6.61 -0.41
C THR A 9 -26.27 6.80 -1.79
N ALA A 10 -27.18 7.77 -1.92
CA ALA A 10 -27.84 8.07 -3.18
C ALA A 10 -26.85 8.59 -4.24
N GLU A 11 -25.93 9.48 -3.86
CA GLU A 11 -24.88 10.01 -4.75
C GLU A 11 -23.87 8.92 -5.18
N ALA A 12 -23.54 7.95 -4.31
CA ALA A 12 -22.71 6.81 -4.69
C ALA A 12 -23.32 5.99 -5.84
N ARG A 13 -24.65 5.80 -5.82
CA ARG A 13 -25.38 5.12 -6.90
C ARG A 13 -25.53 5.98 -8.14
N ALA A 14 -25.93 7.23 -7.97
CA ALA A 14 -26.14 8.16 -9.09
C ALA A 14 -24.83 8.53 -9.82
N GLY A 15 -23.71 8.51 -9.10
CA GLY A 15 -22.38 8.85 -9.62
C GLY A 15 -21.63 7.70 -10.31
N LEU A 16 -22.18 6.49 -10.36
CA LEU A 16 -21.55 5.35 -11.05
C LEU A 16 -21.12 5.64 -12.50
N PRO A 17 -21.86 6.40 -13.31
CA PRO A 17 -21.40 6.76 -14.66
C PRO A 17 -20.06 7.50 -14.68
N ASP A 18 -19.81 8.39 -13.72
CA ASP A 18 -18.54 9.12 -13.61
C ASP A 18 -17.39 8.19 -13.18
N LEU A 19 -17.63 7.31 -12.20
CA LEU A 19 -16.67 6.28 -11.81
C LEU A 19 -16.32 5.36 -12.98
N PHE A 20 -17.33 4.93 -13.74
CA PHE A 20 -17.13 4.07 -14.90
C PHE A 20 -16.34 4.78 -16.02
N ALA A 21 -16.60 6.07 -16.23
CA ALA A 21 -15.80 6.87 -17.16
C ALA A 21 -14.33 6.95 -16.71
N SER A 22 -14.06 7.13 -15.42
CA SER A 22 -12.71 7.08 -14.86
C SER A 22 -12.04 5.73 -15.08
N ILE A 23 -12.74 4.62 -14.81
CA ILE A 23 -12.19 3.25 -14.93
C ILE A 23 -11.83 2.93 -16.39
N ARG A 24 -12.64 3.39 -17.38
CA ARG A 24 -12.34 3.22 -18.82
C ARG A 24 -11.08 3.93 -19.28
N ILE A 25 -10.56 4.87 -18.51
CA ILE A 25 -9.24 5.43 -18.74
C ILE A 25 -8.23 4.46 -18.12
N ALA A 26 -7.65 3.58 -18.93
CA ALA A 26 -6.65 2.58 -18.52
C ALA A 26 -5.32 3.28 -18.18
N SER A 27 -5.26 3.94 -17.02
CA SER A 27 -4.11 4.70 -16.54
C SER A 27 -3.06 3.78 -15.88
N VAL A 28 -2.42 2.94 -16.69
CA VAL A 28 -1.43 1.94 -16.21
C VAL A 28 -0.07 2.60 -16.06
N SER A 29 0.33 2.93 -14.83
CA SER A 29 1.57 3.67 -14.54
C SER A 29 2.83 2.91 -14.96
N ALA A 30 2.88 1.59 -14.75
CA ALA A 30 4.01 0.74 -15.18
C ALA A 30 4.31 0.82 -16.70
N ARG A 31 3.41 1.40 -17.50
CA ARG A 31 3.54 1.59 -18.95
C ARG A 31 3.49 3.06 -19.36
N ALA A 32 3.45 3.98 -18.40
CA ALA A 32 3.18 5.40 -18.64
C ALA A 32 1.93 5.63 -19.53
N GLN A 33 0.92 4.76 -19.40
CA GLN A 33 -0.23 4.72 -20.28
C GLN A 33 -1.35 5.61 -19.74
N ARG A 34 -1.81 6.59 -20.52
CA ARG A 34 -2.98 7.47 -20.30
C ARG A 34 -3.02 8.16 -18.92
N LEU A 35 -1.87 8.42 -18.29
CA LEU A 35 -1.81 9.07 -16.97
C LEU A 35 -2.25 10.53 -17.03
N GLU A 36 -1.78 11.28 -18.03
CA GLU A 36 -2.16 12.69 -18.22
C GLU A 36 -3.65 12.84 -18.53
N GLU A 37 -4.21 11.93 -19.34
CA GLU A 37 -5.64 11.90 -19.64
C GLU A 37 -6.46 11.61 -18.39
N SER A 38 -6.02 10.67 -17.55
CA SER A 38 -6.66 10.37 -16.28
C SER A 38 -6.62 11.57 -15.32
N ALA A 39 -5.46 12.23 -15.20
CA ALA A 39 -5.34 13.44 -14.38
C ALA A 39 -6.24 14.57 -14.89
N ALA A 40 -6.26 14.81 -16.20
CA ALA A 40 -7.13 15.82 -16.81
C ALA A 40 -8.62 15.52 -16.56
N PHE A 41 -9.04 14.26 -16.73
CA PHE A 41 -10.40 13.83 -16.46
C PHE A 41 -10.81 14.11 -15.00
N HIS A 42 -9.97 13.75 -14.02
CA HIS A 42 -10.30 13.95 -12.61
C HIS A 42 -10.28 15.43 -12.23
N ARG A 43 -9.34 16.24 -12.76
CA ARG A 43 -9.37 17.70 -12.59
C ARG A 43 -10.69 18.29 -13.08
N ASP A 44 -11.14 17.93 -14.28
CA ASP A 44 -12.34 18.48 -14.89
C ASP A 44 -13.62 18.02 -14.18
N LEU A 45 -13.64 16.74 -13.74
CA LEU A 45 -14.70 16.18 -12.92
C LEU A 45 -14.85 16.95 -11.59
N LEU A 46 -13.74 17.14 -10.89
CA LEU A 46 -13.71 17.82 -9.60
C LEU A 46 -14.11 19.30 -9.76
N ALA A 47 -13.60 19.98 -10.82
CA ALA A 47 -13.97 21.37 -11.12
C ALA A 47 -15.49 21.50 -11.40
N ARG A 48 -16.06 20.59 -12.19
CA ARG A 48 -17.51 20.51 -12.43
C ARG A 48 -18.30 20.37 -11.12
N ASP A 49 -17.76 19.63 -10.16
CA ASP A 49 -18.37 19.40 -8.85
C ASP A 49 -18.09 20.51 -7.83
N GLY A 50 -17.46 21.59 -8.23
CA GLY A 50 -17.24 22.79 -7.42
C GLY A 50 -15.94 22.78 -6.60
N TRP A 51 -15.01 21.85 -6.88
CA TRP A 51 -13.67 21.88 -6.31
C TRP A 51 -12.79 22.86 -7.07
N ARG A 52 -11.86 23.49 -6.37
CA ARG A 52 -10.72 24.13 -7.02
C ARG A 52 -9.72 23.04 -7.34
N ALA A 53 -9.56 22.68 -8.59
CA ALA A 53 -8.76 21.55 -9.04
C ALA A 53 -7.74 21.92 -10.10
N GLU A 54 -6.55 21.40 -10.02
CA GLU A 54 -5.46 21.56 -10.99
C GLU A 54 -4.62 20.29 -11.08
N VAL A 55 -3.91 20.14 -12.20
CA VAL A 55 -2.88 19.11 -12.36
C VAL A 55 -1.53 19.72 -11.96
N ILE A 56 -0.82 19.06 -11.07
CA ILE A 56 0.55 19.38 -10.67
C ILE A 56 1.47 18.22 -11.04
N MET A 57 2.71 18.53 -11.42
CA MET A 57 3.67 17.52 -11.86
C MET A 57 4.69 17.21 -10.77
N ALA A 58 4.89 15.93 -10.50
CA ALA A 58 6.04 15.44 -9.76
C ALA A 58 6.97 14.69 -10.73
N ALA A 59 7.90 15.40 -11.34
CA ALA A 59 8.66 14.93 -12.51
C ALA A 59 7.70 14.54 -13.66
N ASP A 60 7.62 13.28 -14.03
CA ASP A 60 6.72 12.72 -15.05
C ASP A 60 5.38 12.20 -14.49
N ASN A 61 5.14 12.39 -13.19
CA ASN A 61 3.92 11.94 -12.51
C ASN A 61 2.85 13.06 -12.51
N PRO A 62 1.75 12.96 -13.25
CA PRO A 62 0.67 13.92 -13.23
C PRO A 62 -0.25 13.67 -12.03
N CYS A 63 -0.12 14.48 -10.98
CA CYS A 63 -0.99 14.44 -9.80
C CYS A 63 -2.12 15.45 -9.92
N VAL A 64 -3.28 15.17 -9.33
CA VAL A 64 -4.39 16.13 -9.24
C VAL A 64 -4.46 16.66 -7.81
N LEU A 65 -4.33 17.98 -7.66
CA LEU A 65 -4.57 18.66 -6.39
C LEU A 65 -5.89 19.39 -6.45
N ALA A 66 -6.77 19.15 -5.48
CA ALA A 66 -8.08 19.80 -5.42
C ALA A 66 -8.45 20.20 -3.99
N GLU A 67 -9.30 21.23 -3.87
CA GLU A 67 -9.76 21.73 -2.57
C GLU A 67 -11.24 22.15 -2.65
N ILE A 68 -12.01 21.79 -1.61
CA ILE A 68 -13.40 22.23 -1.42
C ILE A 68 -13.67 22.54 0.05
N GLY A 69 -14.64 23.41 0.31
CA GLY A 69 -14.98 23.90 1.64
C GLY A 69 -14.02 24.99 2.12
N ASP A 70 -14.43 25.71 3.16
CA ASP A 70 -13.75 26.88 3.70
C ASP A 70 -13.69 26.93 5.23
N GLY A 71 -14.03 25.80 5.88
CA GLY A 71 -14.01 25.70 7.35
C GLY A 71 -12.59 25.83 7.94
N PRO A 72 -12.51 26.02 9.27
CA PRO A 72 -11.23 26.27 9.94
C PRO A 72 -10.33 25.04 10.02
N ARG A 73 -10.92 23.84 10.07
CA ARG A 73 -10.18 22.58 10.13
C ARG A 73 -9.88 22.08 8.71
N THR A 74 -8.71 21.49 8.53
CA THR A 74 -8.28 20.97 7.22
C THR A 74 -7.90 19.51 7.33
N VAL A 75 -8.43 18.69 6.40
CA VAL A 75 -7.99 17.31 6.17
C VAL A 75 -7.39 17.19 4.78
N LEU A 76 -6.28 16.47 4.68
CA LEU A 76 -5.70 16.05 3.40
C LEU A 76 -6.13 14.63 3.10
N ILE A 77 -6.86 14.43 2.00
CA ILE A 77 -7.24 13.12 1.50
C ILE A 77 -6.25 12.73 0.41
N TYR A 78 -5.69 11.52 0.53
CA TYR A 78 -4.85 10.92 -0.50
C TYR A 78 -5.60 9.78 -1.19
N GLY A 79 -5.42 9.68 -2.50
CA GLY A 79 -5.80 8.56 -3.34
C GLY A 79 -4.92 8.51 -4.57
N HIS A 80 -5.08 7.50 -5.43
CA HIS A 80 -4.35 7.42 -6.68
C HIS A 80 -5.26 7.07 -7.86
N HIS A 81 -4.92 7.62 -9.04
CA HIS A 81 -5.71 7.44 -10.25
C HIS A 81 -5.05 6.53 -11.28
N ASP A 82 -3.84 6.06 -11.02
CA ASP A 82 -3.20 4.98 -11.76
C ASP A 82 -3.66 3.61 -11.29
N VAL A 83 -3.35 2.60 -12.05
CA VAL A 83 -3.74 1.21 -11.81
C VAL A 83 -2.66 0.24 -12.24
N GLN A 84 -2.67 -0.97 -11.67
CA GLN A 84 -1.83 -2.09 -12.08
C GLN A 84 -2.16 -2.57 -13.50
N PRO A 85 -1.20 -3.19 -14.20
CA PRO A 85 -1.46 -3.96 -15.41
C PRO A 85 -2.53 -5.03 -15.20
N MET A 86 -3.26 -5.36 -16.26
CA MET A 86 -4.40 -6.28 -16.20
C MET A 86 -4.05 -7.75 -16.49
N GLU A 87 -2.81 -8.04 -16.90
CA GLU A 87 -2.42 -9.37 -17.35
C GLU A 87 -2.49 -10.46 -16.27
N PRO A 88 -2.86 -11.69 -16.64
CA PRO A 88 -3.28 -12.08 -17.98
C PRO A 88 -4.76 -11.74 -18.24
N GLU A 89 -5.07 -11.09 -19.37
CA GLU A 89 -6.44 -10.70 -19.75
C GLU A 89 -7.37 -11.92 -19.83
N SER A 90 -6.86 -13.06 -20.24
CA SER A 90 -7.62 -14.32 -20.36
C SER A 90 -8.18 -14.85 -19.03
N ALA A 91 -7.66 -14.35 -17.88
CA ALA A 91 -8.14 -14.73 -16.56
C ALA A 91 -9.31 -13.85 -16.06
N TRP A 92 -9.68 -12.79 -16.80
CA TRP A 92 -10.79 -11.93 -16.46
C TRP A 92 -12.11 -12.49 -17.02
N ARG A 93 -13.17 -12.43 -16.19
CA ARG A 93 -14.54 -12.81 -16.58
C ARG A 93 -15.23 -11.76 -17.43
N THR A 94 -14.84 -10.49 -17.25
CA THR A 94 -15.33 -9.31 -17.96
C THR A 94 -14.13 -8.52 -18.46
N PRO A 95 -14.23 -7.69 -19.52
CA PRO A 95 -13.12 -6.86 -19.95
C PRO A 95 -12.58 -5.98 -18.83
N PRO A 96 -11.25 -5.95 -18.57
CA PRO A 96 -10.69 -5.33 -17.37
C PRO A 96 -10.99 -3.84 -17.18
N PHE A 97 -11.16 -3.09 -18.28
CA PHE A 97 -11.44 -1.64 -18.26
C PHE A 97 -12.86 -1.29 -18.72
N GLU A 98 -13.77 -2.28 -18.79
CA GLU A 98 -15.20 -2.07 -19.01
C GLU A 98 -15.97 -2.45 -17.75
N PRO A 99 -16.26 -1.48 -16.85
CA PRO A 99 -16.90 -1.75 -15.58
C PRO A 99 -18.23 -2.48 -15.73
N THR A 100 -18.34 -3.65 -15.12
CA THR A 100 -19.50 -4.49 -15.20
C THR A 100 -20.09 -4.72 -13.82
N ILE A 101 -21.38 -4.43 -13.62
CA ILE A 101 -22.06 -4.74 -12.37
C ILE A 101 -22.62 -6.17 -12.47
N GLN A 102 -22.18 -7.02 -11.56
CA GLN A 102 -22.71 -8.37 -11.38
C GLN A 102 -22.78 -8.70 -9.89
N ASP A 103 -23.88 -9.29 -9.45
CA ASP A 103 -24.11 -9.73 -8.06
C ASP A 103 -23.77 -8.65 -7.00
N GLY A 104 -24.15 -7.38 -7.28
CA GLY A 104 -23.91 -6.26 -6.38
C GLY A 104 -22.47 -5.81 -6.28
N ARG A 105 -21.62 -6.17 -7.27
CA ARG A 105 -20.20 -5.80 -7.36
C ARG A 105 -19.88 -5.14 -8.70
N ILE A 106 -18.95 -4.21 -8.67
CA ILE A 106 -18.33 -3.60 -9.87
C ILE A 106 -17.07 -4.39 -10.16
N TYR A 107 -17.02 -5.11 -11.29
CA TYR A 107 -15.83 -5.82 -11.76
C TYR A 107 -15.10 -4.94 -12.77
N ALA A 108 -13.89 -4.52 -12.45
CA ALA A 108 -12.95 -3.87 -13.35
C ALA A 108 -11.59 -3.64 -12.64
N ARG A 109 -10.50 -3.44 -13.38
CA ARG A 109 -9.23 -2.95 -12.87
C ARG A 109 -9.40 -1.48 -12.42
N GLY A 110 -9.00 -1.16 -11.17
CA GLY A 110 -9.20 0.15 -10.55
C GLY A 110 -10.57 0.32 -9.87
N SER A 111 -11.43 -0.70 -9.90
CA SER A 111 -12.73 -0.62 -9.21
C SER A 111 -12.59 -0.54 -7.69
N ALA A 112 -11.63 -1.25 -7.12
CA ALA A 112 -11.29 -1.23 -5.70
C ALA A 112 -10.00 -0.46 -5.45
N ASP A 113 -9.00 -0.67 -6.26
CA ASP A 113 -7.65 -0.14 -6.11
C ASP A 113 -7.32 0.86 -7.22
N ASN A 114 -7.47 2.16 -7.04
CA ASN A 114 -8.02 2.90 -5.90
C ASN A 114 -9.23 3.75 -6.32
N LYS A 115 -9.60 3.78 -7.65
CA LYS A 115 -10.59 4.71 -8.20
C LYS A 115 -11.93 4.63 -7.47
N GLY A 116 -12.44 3.42 -7.19
CA GLY A 116 -13.70 3.29 -6.47
C GLY A 116 -13.65 3.86 -5.06
N GLN A 117 -12.54 3.70 -4.35
CA GLN A 117 -12.43 4.16 -2.98
C GLN A 117 -12.30 5.69 -2.90
N PHE A 118 -11.48 6.34 -3.71
CA PHE A 118 -11.40 7.80 -3.65
C PHE A 118 -12.66 8.49 -4.21
N PHE A 119 -13.41 7.87 -5.12
CA PHE A 119 -14.70 8.40 -5.56
C PHE A 119 -15.71 8.53 -4.43
N ALA A 120 -15.61 7.73 -3.38
CA ALA A 120 -16.45 7.87 -2.19
C ALA A 120 -16.36 9.28 -1.56
N HIS A 121 -15.18 9.91 -1.61
CA HIS A 121 -14.98 11.28 -1.12
C HIS A 121 -15.66 12.31 -2.03
N ILE A 122 -15.66 12.09 -3.35
CA ILE A 122 -16.36 12.93 -4.32
C ILE A 122 -17.87 12.84 -4.11
N PHE A 123 -18.39 11.63 -3.94
CA PHE A 123 -19.82 11.40 -3.67
C PHE A 123 -20.26 12.01 -2.35
N ALA A 124 -19.41 11.94 -1.32
CA ALA A 124 -19.65 12.62 -0.05
C ALA A 124 -19.78 14.15 -0.23
N ALA A 125 -18.88 14.78 -0.97
CA ALA A 125 -18.98 16.22 -1.26
C ALA A 125 -20.24 16.58 -2.05
N ARG A 126 -20.65 15.74 -3.02
CA ARG A 126 -21.91 15.90 -3.75
C ARG A 126 -23.12 15.82 -2.81
N ALA A 127 -23.10 14.95 -1.79
CA ALA A 127 -24.16 14.82 -0.81
C ALA A 127 -24.38 16.12 -0.02
N PHE A 128 -23.32 16.83 0.37
CA PHE A 128 -23.43 18.15 0.98
C PHE A 128 -24.15 19.15 0.06
N ARG A 129 -23.79 19.18 -1.21
CA ARG A 129 -24.46 20.03 -2.22
C ARG A 129 -25.94 19.63 -2.38
N LYS A 130 -26.24 18.33 -2.44
CA LYS A 130 -27.59 17.81 -2.59
C LYS A 130 -28.51 18.17 -1.44
N THR A 131 -27.98 18.21 -0.24
CA THR A 131 -28.71 18.58 0.98
C THR A 131 -28.66 20.09 1.29
N ASN A 132 -28.06 20.89 0.41
CA ASN A 132 -27.79 22.32 0.65
C ASN A 132 -27.00 22.58 1.95
N ALA A 133 -26.26 21.60 2.44
CA ALA A 133 -25.41 21.73 3.59
C ALA A 133 -24.02 22.27 3.18
N LYS A 134 -23.41 23.09 4.02
CA LYS A 134 -22.02 23.51 3.86
C LYS A 134 -21.08 22.44 4.39
N ILE A 135 -19.98 22.19 3.69
CA ILE A 135 -18.87 21.40 4.24
C ILE A 135 -18.21 22.24 5.32
N PRO A 136 -18.20 21.80 6.60
CA PRO A 136 -17.74 22.62 7.72
C PRO A 136 -16.23 22.68 7.86
N ALA A 137 -15.49 22.06 6.97
CA ALA A 137 -14.03 21.94 6.94
C ALA A 137 -13.47 22.29 5.57
N ARG A 138 -12.17 22.44 5.48
CA ARG A 138 -11.43 22.48 4.21
C ARG A 138 -10.95 21.09 3.88
N ILE A 139 -11.39 20.57 2.74
CA ILE A 139 -11.02 19.25 2.26
C ILE A 139 -10.03 19.44 1.13
N ARG A 140 -8.82 18.98 1.31
CA ARG A 140 -7.78 18.88 0.28
C ARG A 140 -7.73 17.45 -0.22
N LEU A 141 -7.70 17.27 -1.53
CA LEU A 141 -7.59 15.97 -2.17
C LEU A 141 -6.36 15.97 -3.08
N ILE A 142 -5.50 15.01 -2.91
CA ILE A 142 -4.41 14.72 -3.83
C ILE A 142 -4.61 13.34 -4.43
N LEU A 143 -4.61 13.25 -5.77
CA LEU A 143 -4.64 12.00 -6.51
C LEU A 143 -3.30 11.80 -7.19
N ASP A 144 -2.60 10.74 -6.80
CA ASP A 144 -1.31 10.33 -7.35
C ASP A 144 -1.49 9.59 -8.68
N GLY A 145 -0.58 9.75 -9.62
CA GLY A 145 -0.59 9.06 -10.91
C GLY A 145 0.42 7.93 -11.02
N GLN A 146 1.22 7.66 -9.98
CA GLN A 146 2.26 6.61 -9.96
C GLN A 146 2.34 5.86 -8.63
N GLU A 147 1.24 5.70 -7.88
CA GLU A 147 1.22 4.94 -6.63
C GLU A 147 1.67 3.51 -6.87
N GLU A 148 1.16 2.88 -7.89
CA GLU A 148 1.39 1.49 -8.25
C GLU A 148 2.85 1.19 -8.70
N MET A 149 3.61 2.23 -8.98
CA MET A 149 5.06 2.18 -9.20
C MET A 149 5.87 2.57 -7.98
N GLY A 150 5.19 2.95 -6.90
CA GLY A 150 5.85 3.31 -5.67
C GLY A 150 6.06 4.80 -5.48
N SER A 151 5.28 5.66 -6.11
CA SER A 151 5.30 7.13 -5.93
C SER A 151 6.71 7.72 -5.83
N PRO A 152 7.62 7.47 -6.79
CA PRO A 152 9.06 7.73 -6.61
C PRO A 152 9.38 9.22 -6.36
N HIS A 153 8.47 10.12 -6.75
CA HIS A 153 8.64 11.56 -6.65
C HIS A 153 7.76 12.23 -5.59
N MET A 154 6.94 11.47 -4.86
CA MET A 154 5.95 12.03 -3.92
C MET A 154 6.60 12.82 -2.78
N ALA A 155 7.70 12.37 -2.22
CA ALA A 155 8.39 13.11 -1.16
C ALA A 155 8.82 14.50 -1.62
N ARG A 156 9.30 14.63 -2.86
CA ARG A 156 9.67 15.91 -3.47
C ARG A 156 8.44 16.78 -3.74
N LEU A 157 7.37 16.20 -4.30
CA LEU A 157 6.11 16.91 -4.54
C LEU A 157 5.55 17.51 -3.24
N VAL A 158 5.54 16.72 -2.16
CA VAL A 158 5.07 17.17 -0.84
C VAL A 158 5.92 18.32 -0.32
N GLN A 159 7.24 18.23 -0.46
CA GLN A 159 8.16 19.30 -0.05
C GLN A 159 7.92 20.59 -0.83
N ASP A 160 7.81 20.52 -2.15
CA ASP A 160 7.61 21.66 -3.04
C ASP A 160 6.24 22.31 -2.89
N ASN A 161 5.23 21.56 -2.40
CA ASN A 161 3.86 22.04 -2.18
C ASN A 161 3.44 22.06 -0.70
N ARG A 162 4.40 22.13 0.22
CA ARG A 162 4.16 21.97 1.66
C ARG A 162 3.02 22.85 2.19
N GLU A 163 3.01 24.13 1.86
CA GLU A 163 1.97 25.07 2.32
C GLU A 163 0.58 24.72 1.78
N ARG A 164 0.54 24.27 0.55
CA ARG A 164 -0.71 23.90 -0.16
C ARG A 164 -1.29 22.59 0.36
N LEU A 165 -0.44 21.69 0.84
CA LEU A 165 -0.82 20.36 1.34
C LEU A 165 -0.98 20.31 2.86
N GLN A 166 -0.58 21.36 3.61
CA GLN A 166 -0.65 21.39 5.06
C GLN A 166 -2.09 21.15 5.56
N ALA A 167 -2.24 20.21 6.49
CA ALA A 167 -3.51 19.79 7.08
C ALA A 167 -3.32 19.38 8.55
N GLU A 168 -4.41 19.15 9.27
CA GLU A 168 -4.36 18.60 10.62
C GLU A 168 -3.97 17.12 10.63
N PHE A 169 -4.40 16.40 9.60
CA PHE A 169 -4.07 14.99 9.39
C PHE A 169 -4.31 14.60 7.92
N MET A 170 -3.69 13.49 7.52
CA MET A 170 -3.96 12.82 6.24
C MET A 170 -4.92 11.65 6.45
N TYR A 171 -5.80 11.48 5.48
CA TYR A 171 -6.76 10.38 5.41
C TYR A 171 -6.64 9.67 4.07
N THR A 172 -6.47 8.36 4.09
CA THR A 172 -6.36 7.55 2.87
C THR A 172 -7.44 6.47 2.89
N ALA A 173 -8.19 6.34 1.80
CA ALA A 173 -9.09 5.22 1.60
C ALA A 173 -8.49 4.29 0.56
N ASP A 174 -7.90 3.18 1.01
CA ASP A 174 -7.20 2.23 0.15
C ASP A 174 -7.12 0.83 0.78
N GLY A 175 -7.10 -0.20 -0.08
CA GLY A 175 -7.06 -1.59 0.33
C GLY A 175 -8.38 -2.15 0.89
N PRO A 176 -8.35 -3.42 1.35
CA PRO A 176 -9.53 -4.11 1.82
C PRO A 176 -9.81 -3.90 3.31
N VAL A 177 -11.06 -4.00 3.71
CA VAL A 177 -11.46 -4.17 5.11
C VAL A 177 -10.98 -5.51 5.65
N HIS A 178 -11.12 -5.73 6.96
CA HIS A 178 -10.77 -7.01 7.59
C HIS A 178 -11.55 -8.19 6.99
N GLY A 179 -10.93 -9.38 6.96
CA GLY A 179 -11.53 -10.62 6.42
C GLY A 179 -12.89 -11.00 7.04
N SER A 180 -13.19 -10.54 8.26
CA SER A 180 -14.52 -10.69 8.88
C SER A 180 -15.57 -9.71 8.33
N GLY A 181 -15.25 -8.82 7.41
CA GLY A 181 -16.10 -7.75 6.92
C GLY A 181 -16.18 -6.51 7.82
N ARG A 182 -15.47 -6.50 8.95
CA ARG A 182 -15.41 -5.31 9.82
C ARG A 182 -14.51 -4.23 9.21
N PRO A 183 -14.91 -2.93 9.30
CA PRO A 183 -14.06 -1.84 8.85
C PRO A 183 -12.79 -1.72 9.70
N LEU A 184 -11.77 -1.09 9.11
CA LEU A 184 -10.48 -0.85 9.74
C LEU A 184 -10.22 0.64 9.90
N VAL A 185 -9.46 1.01 10.94
CA VAL A 185 -8.69 2.25 11.02
C VAL A 185 -7.25 1.85 11.30
N THR A 186 -6.37 2.17 10.38
CA THR A 186 -4.96 1.80 10.43
C THR A 186 -4.10 3.03 10.72
N PHE A 187 -3.14 2.89 11.63
CA PHE A 187 -2.33 3.97 12.17
C PHE A 187 -0.90 4.00 11.63
N GLY A 188 -0.57 3.16 10.68
CA GLY A 188 0.76 3.17 10.07
C GLY A 188 0.95 2.09 9.01
N VAL A 189 2.01 2.26 8.24
CA VAL A 189 2.45 1.33 7.20
C VAL A 189 3.90 0.96 7.41
N ARG A 190 4.29 -0.24 6.96
CA ARG A 190 5.70 -0.60 6.97
C ARG A 190 6.45 0.12 5.86
N GLY A 191 7.72 0.44 6.14
CA GLY A 191 8.66 0.81 5.09
C GLY A 191 9.12 -0.41 4.30
N VAL A 192 9.87 -0.16 3.26
CA VAL A 192 10.55 -1.21 2.49
C VAL A 192 11.91 -0.74 2.01
N CYS A 193 12.89 -1.65 2.01
CA CYS A 193 14.17 -1.49 1.37
C CYS A 193 14.30 -2.62 0.34
N LYS A 194 14.33 -2.26 -0.95
CA LYS A 194 14.42 -3.19 -2.09
C LYS A 194 15.86 -3.30 -2.52
N LEU A 195 16.37 -4.53 -2.59
CA LEU A 195 17.79 -4.81 -2.80
C LEU A 195 17.98 -5.92 -3.84
N ARG A 196 19.12 -5.87 -4.52
CA ARG A 196 19.65 -6.98 -5.33
C ARG A 196 20.98 -7.42 -4.78
N LEU A 197 21.11 -8.68 -4.42
CA LEU A 197 22.35 -9.34 -4.03
C LEU A 197 22.88 -10.15 -5.20
N THR A 198 24.13 -9.93 -5.61
CA THR A 198 24.77 -10.65 -6.71
C THR A 198 26.07 -11.29 -6.21
N VAL A 199 26.29 -12.53 -6.61
CA VAL A 199 27.53 -13.28 -6.37
C VAL A 199 28.08 -13.73 -7.70
N LYS A 200 29.35 -13.40 -7.97
CA LYS A 200 30.06 -13.86 -9.17
C LYS A 200 31.28 -14.67 -8.76
N THR A 201 31.32 -15.95 -9.14
CA THR A 201 32.35 -16.89 -8.69
C THR A 201 33.32 -17.31 -9.81
N ALA A 202 32.96 -17.05 -11.07
CA ALA A 202 33.78 -17.35 -12.24
C ALA A 202 33.48 -16.39 -13.38
N ASN A 203 34.33 -16.41 -14.43
CA ASN A 203 34.09 -15.58 -15.62
C ASN A 203 33.02 -16.14 -16.59
N SER A 204 32.74 -17.42 -16.51
CA SER A 204 31.74 -18.11 -17.32
C SER A 204 31.26 -19.37 -16.60
N ASP A 205 30.11 -19.86 -17.02
CA ASP A 205 29.61 -21.15 -16.60
C ASP A 205 30.56 -22.29 -17.00
N LEU A 206 30.70 -23.28 -16.13
CA LEU A 206 31.67 -24.36 -16.28
C LEU A 206 30.95 -25.71 -16.38
N HIS A 207 31.52 -26.67 -17.13
CA HIS A 207 30.98 -28.03 -17.18
C HIS A 207 31.12 -28.72 -15.80
N SER A 208 29.99 -29.15 -15.22
CA SER A 208 29.97 -29.67 -13.82
C SER A 208 30.78 -30.95 -13.66
N GLY A 209 30.83 -31.81 -14.69
CA GLY A 209 31.63 -33.04 -14.68
C GLY A 209 33.15 -32.78 -14.66
N ASN A 210 33.58 -31.67 -15.29
CA ASN A 210 35.04 -31.35 -15.35
C ASN A 210 35.49 -30.46 -14.21
N TRP A 211 34.60 -29.67 -13.62
CA TRP A 211 34.92 -28.64 -12.64
C TRP A 211 34.29 -28.84 -11.27
N GLY A 212 33.46 -29.92 -11.10
CA GLY A 212 32.90 -30.27 -9.79
C GLY A 212 34.01 -30.49 -8.78
N ASN A 213 33.86 -29.92 -7.56
CA ASN A 213 34.83 -29.88 -6.47
C ASN A 213 36.09 -29.03 -6.75
N LEU A 214 36.28 -28.52 -7.97
CA LEU A 214 37.45 -27.69 -8.36
C LEU A 214 37.09 -26.20 -8.44
N ALA A 215 35.90 -25.87 -8.96
CA ALA A 215 35.45 -24.51 -9.12
C ALA A 215 34.37 -24.14 -8.09
N PRO A 216 34.32 -22.87 -7.62
CA PRO A 216 33.23 -22.42 -6.75
C PRO A 216 31.92 -22.37 -7.54
N ASN A 217 30.82 -22.66 -6.85
CA ASN A 217 29.47 -22.67 -7.39
C ASN A 217 28.67 -21.47 -6.85
N ALA A 218 28.26 -20.57 -7.74
CA ALA A 218 27.55 -19.34 -7.37
C ALA A 218 26.19 -19.63 -6.71
N ALA A 219 25.47 -20.68 -7.09
CA ALA A 219 24.21 -21.06 -6.47
C ALA A 219 24.39 -21.47 -5.01
N MET A 220 25.41 -22.33 -4.75
CA MET A 220 25.72 -22.76 -3.38
C MET A 220 26.22 -21.60 -2.53
N ARG A 221 27.03 -20.68 -3.11
CA ARG A 221 27.51 -19.51 -2.39
C ARG A 221 26.38 -18.56 -2.02
N MET A 222 25.44 -18.31 -2.92
CA MET A 222 24.23 -17.50 -2.66
C MET A 222 23.42 -18.12 -1.50
N ALA A 223 23.15 -19.42 -1.56
CA ALA A 223 22.41 -20.14 -0.51
C ALA A 223 23.08 -20.00 0.86
N GLN A 224 24.42 -20.13 0.92
CA GLN A 224 25.21 -19.97 2.16
C GLN A 224 25.10 -18.56 2.72
N ILE A 225 25.19 -17.52 1.88
CA ILE A 225 25.07 -16.12 2.29
C ILE A 225 23.68 -15.86 2.87
N LEU A 226 22.63 -16.23 2.15
CA LEU A 226 21.25 -16.02 2.60
C LEU A 226 20.96 -16.77 3.92
N ALA A 227 21.41 -18.01 4.05
CA ALA A 227 21.27 -18.80 5.30
C ALA A 227 22.08 -18.23 6.47
N ALA A 228 23.21 -17.56 6.21
CA ALA A 228 23.97 -16.88 7.24
C ALA A 228 23.33 -15.55 7.66
N MET A 229 22.62 -14.86 6.74
CA MET A 229 21.88 -13.62 7.04
C MET A 229 20.59 -13.89 7.81
N LYS A 230 19.88 -14.99 7.55
CA LYS A 230 18.64 -15.35 8.23
C LYS A 230 18.68 -16.81 8.66
N GLY A 231 18.54 -17.05 9.96
CA GLY A 231 18.60 -18.40 10.54
C GLY A 231 17.29 -19.19 10.33
N ALA A 232 17.39 -20.53 10.50
CA ALA A 232 16.23 -21.43 10.45
C ALA A 232 15.19 -21.18 11.56
N ASP A 233 15.54 -20.40 12.58
CA ASP A 233 14.66 -19.91 13.64
C ASP A 233 13.84 -18.66 13.21
N GLY A 234 14.03 -18.20 11.98
CA GLY A 234 13.35 -17.04 11.41
C GLY A 234 13.94 -15.68 11.77
N TRP A 235 14.96 -15.64 12.63
CA TRP A 235 15.63 -14.41 13.01
C TRP A 235 16.73 -14.02 11.99
N VAL A 236 16.78 -12.74 11.65
CA VAL A 236 17.91 -12.17 10.89
C VAL A 236 19.11 -12.08 11.81
N LYS A 237 20.23 -12.64 11.35
CA LYS A 237 21.49 -12.76 12.15
C LYS A 237 22.46 -11.63 11.90
N VAL A 238 22.08 -10.62 11.13
CA VAL A 238 22.90 -9.43 10.90
C VAL A 238 22.84 -8.55 12.16
N PRO A 239 23.96 -8.31 12.84
CA PRO A 239 23.99 -7.47 14.04
C PRO A 239 23.44 -6.06 13.74
N GLY A 240 22.61 -5.53 14.65
CA GLY A 240 22.00 -4.22 14.49
C GLY A 240 20.69 -4.20 13.69
N PHE A 241 20.27 -5.32 13.08
CA PHE A 241 19.04 -5.39 12.27
C PHE A 241 17.78 -5.00 13.06
N TYR A 242 17.76 -5.24 14.35
CA TYR A 242 16.62 -5.00 15.24
C TYR A 242 16.82 -3.84 16.22
N ASP A 243 17.97 -3.15 16.21
CA ASP A 243 18.32 -2.15 17.25
C ASP A 243 17.32 -0.98 17.34
N ASP A 244 16.77 -0.57 16.21
CA ASP A 244 15.81 0.53 16.15
C ASP A 244 14.33 0.09 16.26
N VAL A 245 14.06 -1.21 16.49
CA VAL A 245 12.69 -1.72 16.60
C VAL A 245 12.04 -1.22 17.89
N ALA A 246 10.99 -0.42 17.77
CA ALA A 246 10.20 0.04 18.90
C ALA A 246 9.16 -1.02 19.29
N PRO A 247 9.08 -1.43 20.58
CA PRO A 247 8.03 -2.32 21.04
C PRO A 247 6.66 -1.62 20.94
N PRO A 248 5.55 -2.40 20.86
CA PRO A 248 4.21 -1.81 20.91
C PRO A 248 3.99 -1.11 22.25
N THR A 249 3.32 0.04 22.20
CA THR A 249 2.79 0.75 23.39
C THR A 249 1.66 -0.07 24.02
N GLU A 250 1.21 0.33 25.21
CA GLU A 250 0.09 -0.34 25.88
C GLU A 250 -1.21 -0.25 25.07
N ALA A 251 -1.52 0.92 24.48
CA ALA A 251 -2.69 1.10 23.62
C ALA A 251 -2.62 0.21 22.37
N GLU A 252 -1.44 0.08 21.76
CA GLU A 252 -1.23 -0.78 20.62
C GLU A 252 -1.35 -2.27 20.99
N ARG A 253 -0.85 -2.71 22.15
CA ARG A 253 -1.06 -4.09 22.64
C ARG A 253 -2.54 -4.40 22.81
N GLN A 254 -3.29 -3.51 23.47
CA GLN A 254 -4.73 -3.67 23.63
C GLN A 254 -5.48 -3.70 22.30
N ALA A 255 -5.01 -2.97 21.31
CA ALA A 255 -5.57 -3.02 19.96
C ALA A 255 -5.26 -4.36 19.28
N LEU A 256 -4.01 -4.85 19.37
CA LEU A 256 -3.61 -6.16 18.83
C LEU A 256 -4.46 -7.31 19.39
N ASP A 257 -4.73 -7.29 20.71
CA ASP A 257 -5.51 -8.33 21.41
C ASP A 257 -6.98 -8.38 20.94
N ARG A 258 -7.49 -7.29 20.36
CA ARG A 258 -8.85 -7.19 19.82
C ARG A 258 -8.98 -7.56 18.35
N ILE A 259 -7.86 -7.80 17.66
CA ILE A 259 -7.87 -8.21 16.25
C ILE A 259 -8.19 -9.70 16.18
N PRO A 260 -9.32 -10.09 15.58
CA PRO A 260 -9.62 -11.50 15.39
C PRO A 260 -8.69 -12.06 14.29
N TYR A 261 -7.72 -12.89 14.67
CA TYR A 261 -6.78 -13.49 13.73
C TYR A 261 -6.54 -14.97 14.06
N ASP A 262 -6.95 -15.82 13.13
CA ASP A 262 -6.69 -17.27 13.18
C ASP A 262 -5.48 -17.62 12.29
N ALA A 263 -4.28 -17.58 12.89
CA ALA A 263 -3.04 -17.88 12.17
C ALA A 263 -3.01 -19.29 11.57
N ALA A 264 -3.67 -20.25 12.22
CA ALA A 264 -3.69 -21.63 11.73
C ALA A 264 -4.64 -21.76 10.53
N GLY A 265 -5.82 -21.13 10.61
CA GLY A 265 -6.77 -21.08 9.50
C GLY A 265 -6.22 -20.34 8.28
N GLU A 266 -5.52 -19.23 8.47
CA GLU A 266 -4.87 -18.48 7.38
C GLU A 266 -3.79 -19.33 6.67
N LEU A 267 -2.92 -19.99 7.43
CA LEU A 267 -1.91 -20.89 6.85
C LEU A 267 -2.52 -22.09 6.14
N ALA A 268 -3.62 -22.64 6.68
CA ALA A 268 -4.36 -23.71 6.03
C ALA A 268 -5.04 -23.22 4.74
N GLY A 269 -5.60 -22.01 4.74
CA GLY A 269 -6.23 -21.37 3.58
C GLY A 269 -5.30 -21.20 2.39
N ILE A 270 -4.02 -20.91 2.65
CA ILE A 270 -2.98 -20.82 1.60
C ILE A 270 -2.26 -22.17 1.37
N ALA A 271 -2.74 -23.26 1.95
CA ALA A 271 -2.12 -24.59 1.88
C ALA A 271 -0.61 -24.57 2.21
N ALA A 272 -0.23 -23.81 3.23
CA ALA A 272 1.17 -23.70 3.65
C ALA A 272 1.74 -25.07 4.04
N SER A 273 2.81 -25.52 3.37
CA SER A 273 3.46 -26.80 3.59
C SER A 273 4.62 -26.75 4.60
N ALA A 274 4.99 -25.56 5.06
CA ALA A 274 6.10 -25.31 5.96
C ALA A 274 5.70 -24.37 7.10
N LYS A 275 6.55 -24.32 8.13
CA LYS A 275 6.40 -23.37 9.24
C LYS A 275 6.55 -21.93 8.72
N PRO A 276 5.93 -20.94 9.42
CA PRO A 276 6.12 -19.53 9.12
C PRO A 276 7.60 -19.14 9.10
N ASP A 277 7.97 -18.33 8.12
CA ASP A 277 9.32 -17.80 7.95
C ASP A 277 9.56 -16.56 8.83
N GLY A 278 9.43 -16.72 10.13
CA GLY A 278 9.64 -15.66 11.12
C GLY A 278 9.65 -16.20 12.55
N PRO A 279 10.10 -15.41 13.53
CA PRO A 279 10.19 -15.83 14.91
C PRO A 279 8.81 -16.14 15.50
N THR A 280 8.58 -17.39 15.90
CA THR A 280 7.25 -17.89 16.30
C THR A 280 6.89 -17.63 17.76
N GLU A 281 7.81 -17.14 18.58
CA GLU A 281 7.58 -16.72 19.97
C GLU A 281 6.77 -15.41 20.11
N ARG A 282 6.57 -14.70 19.02
CA ARG A 282 5.71 -13.51 18.95
C ARG A 282 4.38 -13.86 18.28
N SER A 283 3.31 -13.17 18.65
CA SER A 283 2.02 -13.33 17.96
C SER A 283 2.14 -12.98 16.47
N ALA A 284 1.27 -13.54 15.63
CA ALA A 284 1.29 -13.29 14.20
C ALA A 284 1.11 -11.78 13.89
N MET A 285 0.20 -11.11 14.60
CA MET A 285 -0.06 -9.68 14.44
C MET A 285 1.11 -8.82 14.92
N GLU A 286 1.78 -9.21 16.02
CA GLU A 286 2.99 -8.52 16.47
C GLU A 286 4.12 -8.64 15.44
N ARG A 287 4.33 -9.85 14.89
CA ARG A 287 5.33 -10.05 13.82
C ARG A 287 5.01 -9.23 12.57
N LEU A 288 3.74 -9.20 12.17
CA LEU A 288 3.31 -8.46 10.98
C LEU A 288 3.51 -6.96 11.13
N MET A 289 3.19 -6.38 12.30
CA MET A 289 3.10 -4.93 12.48
C MET A 289 4.32 -4.30 13.15
N PHE A 290 5.09 -5.09 13.93
CA PHE A 290 6.14 -4.56 14.81
C PHE A 290 7.52 -5.18 14.59
N LEU A 291 7.65 -6.18 13.70
CA LEU A 291 8.95 -6.72 13.35
C LEU A 291 9.30 -6.47 11.89
N PRO A 292 10.56 -6.10 11.62
CA PRO A 292 11.06 -6.04 10.26
C PRO A 292 11.16 -7.45 9.67
N THR A 293 11.08 -7.55 8.35
CA THR A 293 11.24 -8.84 7.66
C THR A 293 12.42 -8.79 6.71
N PHE A 294 12.98 -9.95 6.42
CA PHE A 294 13.96 -10.15 5.36
C PHE A 294 13.41 -11.25 4.45
N ASN A 295 12.91 -10.86 3.29
CA ASN A 295 12.28 -11.77 2.34
C ASN A 295 13.14 -11.88 1.09
N VAL A 296 13.35 -13.11 0.62
CA VAL A 296 13.90 -13.38 -0.71
C VAL A 296 12.73 -13.50 -1.68
N THR A 297 12.58 -12.53 -2.58
CA THR A 297 11.43 -12.44 -3.52
C THR A 297 11.73 -13.09 -4.86
N GLY A 298 13.00 -13.39 -5.14
CA GLY A 298 13.41 -14.10 -6.34
C GLY A 298 14.88 -14.53 -6.26
N ILE A 299 15.18 -15.66 -6.87
CA ILE A 299 16.56 -16.14 -7.07
C ILE A 299 16.70 -16.54 -8.54
N ASN A 300 17.72 -16.00 -9.20
CA ASN A 300 18.09 -16.39 -10.56
C ASN A 300 19.51 -16.93 -10.58
N CYS A 301 19.65 -18.20 -11.03
CA CYS A 301 20.95 -18.85 -11.07
C CYS A 301 20.90 -20.09 -11.98
N GLY A 302 21.95 -20.28 -12.79
CA GLY A 302 22.12 -21.45 -13.63
C GLY A 302 21.08 -21.58 -14.74
N TYR A 303 20.93 -22.79 -15.26
CA TYR A 303 20.00 -23.08 -16.36
C TYR A 303 18.65 -23.58 -15.84
N THR A 304 17.59 -22.90 -16.24
CA THR A 304 16.20 -23.22 -15.86
C THR A 304 15.29 -23.48 -17.08
N GLY A 305 15.88 -23.58 -18.29
CA GLY A 305 15.14 -23.87 -19.52
C GLY A 305 14.77 -25.35 -19.66
N PRO A 306 14.10 -25.74 -20.78
CA PRO A 306 13.75 -27.13 -21.06
C PRO A 306 14.98 -28.05 -21.11
N GLY A 307 14.84 -29.26 -20.58
CA GLY A 307 15.93 -30.24 -20.52
C GLY A 307 16.85 -30.07 -19.32
N PHE A 308 18.03 -30.67 -19.37
CA PHE A 308 19.03 -30.64 -18.31
C PHE A 308 20.38 -30.17 -18.88
N LYS A 309 21.04 -29.22 -18.20
CA LYS A 309 22.35 -28.73 -18.56
C LYS A 309 23.33 -28.96 -17.41
N THR A 310 24.38 -29.74 -17.65
CA THR A 310 25.42 -30.08 -16.66
C THR A 310 26.38 -28.91 -16.47
N VAL A 311 25.98 -27.90 -15.68
CA VAL A 311 26.70 -26.64 -15.52
C VAL A 311 26.90 -26.28 -14.05
N ILE A 312 28.06 -25.70 -13.73
CA ILE A 312 28.31 -24.92 -12.50
C ILE A 312 28.08 -23.46 -12.89
N PRO A 313 27.06 -22.79 -12.34
CA PRO A 313 26.83 -21.39 -12.68
C PRO A 313 27.93 -20.48 -12.11
N SER A 314 28.33 -19.52 -12.93
CA SER A 314 29.34 -18.51 -12.60
C SER A 314 28.76 -17.32 -11.83
N GLU A 315 27.46 -17.11 -11.89
CA GLU A 315 26.76 -15.97 -11.25
C GLU A 315 25.43 -16.42 -10.65
N ALA A 316 25.06 -15.81 -9.54
CA ALA A 316 23.74 -15.91 -8.91
C ALA A 316 23.27 -14.52 -8.47
N ALA A 317 21.99 -14.23 -8.65
CA ALA A 317 21.36 -13.00 -8.18
C ALA A 317 20.10 -13.30 -7.37
N ALA A 318 19.93 -12.62 -6.23
CA ALA A 318 18.74 -12.68 -5.41
C ALA A 318 18.12 -11.27 -5.29
N GLN A 319 16.80 -11.19 -5.42
CA GLN A 319 16.02 -10.01 -5.06
C GLN A 319 15.59 -10.14 -3.61
N ILE A 320 15.76 -9.07 -2.84
CA ILE A 320 15.48 -9.03 -1.41
C ILE A 320 14.58 -7.84 -1.11
N ASP A 321 13.54 -8.10 -0.34
CA ASP A 321 12.61 -7.11 0.21
C ASP A 321 12.77 -7.14 1.73
N VAL A 322 13.24 -6.03 2.31
CA VAL A 322 13.33 -5.84 3.75
C VAL A 322 12.19 -4.91 4.17
N ARG A 323 11.15 -5.45 4.80
CA ARG A 323 10.11 -4.60 5.37
C ARG A 323 10.60 -4.00 6.67
N LEU A 324 10.40 -2.70 6.81
CA LEU A 324 10.88 -1.90 7.92
C LEU A 324 9.73 -1.47 8.82
N VAL A 325 9.99 -1.35 10.11
CA VAL A 325 9.05 -0.81 11.08
C VAL A 325 9.48 0.59 11.52
N VAL A 326 8.58 1.33 12.21
CA VAL A 326 8.85 2.70 12.65
C VAL A 326 10.20 2.82 13.38
N ARG A 327 10.90 3.92 13.17
CA ARG A 327 12.27 4.25 13.58
C ARG A 327 13.38 3.58 12.76
N GLN A 328 13.08 2.58 11.94
CA GLN A 328 14.08 2.05 11.01
C GLN A 328 14.17 2.92 9.75
N ASP A 329 15.39 3.18 9.31
CA ASP A 329 15.68 3.95 8.09
C ASP A 329 16.20 3.02 6.99
N PRO A 330 15.65 3.09 5.75
CA PRO A 330 16.08 2.22 4.65
C PRO A 330 17.55 2.37 4.27
N GLN A 331 18.10 3.59 4.31
CA GLN A 331 19.50 3.83 3.94
C GLN A 331 20.44 3.28 5.02
N ARG A 332 20.06 3.43 6.29
CA ARG A 332 20.80 2.82 7.39
C ARG A 332 20.75 1.29 7.31
N MET A 333 19.59 0.72 6.99
CA MET A 333 19.44 -0.73 6.78
C MET A 333 20.32 -1.21 5.62
N TYR A 334 20.31 -0.53 4.49
CA TYR A 334 21.21 -0.84 3.37
C TYR A 334 22.68 -0.80 3.76
N ALA A 335 23.11 0.24 4.47
CA ALA A 335 24.48 0.38 4.93
C ALA A 335 24.90 -0.76 5.88
N LEU A 336 23.98 -1.16 6.79
CA LEU A 336 24.18 -2.26 7.73
C LEU A 336 24.41 -3.60 6.99
N LEU A 337 23.52 -3.94 6.06
CA LEU A 337 23.59 -5.18 5.28
C LEU A 337 24.86 -5.20 4.41
N ARG A 338 25.20 -4.08 3.80
CA ARG A 338 26.42 -3.93 3.00
C ARG A 338 27.70 -4.11 3.86
N ALA A 339 27.74 -3.54 5.07
CA ALA A 339 28.87 -3.70 5.98
C ALA A 339 29.04 -5.15 6.44
N TRP A 340 27.92 -5.84 6.74
CA TRP A 340 27.96 -7.26 7.07
C TRP A 340 28.49 -8.11 5.91
N LEU A 341 28.03 -7.86 4.68
CA LEU A 341 28.52 -8.56 3.49
C LEU A 341 30.00 -8.33 3.25
N ALA A 342 30.49 -7.10 3.43
CA ALA A 342 31.93 -6.80 3.28
C ALA A 342 32.82 -7.65 4.20
N GLN A 343 32.31 -8.04 5.38
CA GLN A 343 33.03 -8.87 6.35
C GLN A 343 32.89 -10.39 6.09
N HIS A 344 31.69 -10.84 5.66
CA HIS A 344 31.33 -12.26 5.63
C HIS A 344 31.24 -12.85 4.21
N ALA A 345 31.06 -11.98 3.22
CA ALA A 345 30.91 -12.34 1.81
C ALA A 345 31.45 -11.22 0.91
N PRO A 346 32.77 -10.93 0.95
CA PRO A 346 33.36 -9.83 0.17
C PRO A 346 33.32 -10.06 -1.35
N ASP A 347 32.97 -11.29 -1.77
CA ASP A 347 32.70 -11.71 -3.15
C ASP A 347 31.27 -11.40 -3.62
N ALA A 348 30.41 -10.83 -2.75
CA ALA A 348 29.05 -10.45 -3.04
C ALA A 348 28.91 -8.93 -3.20
N ALA A 349 28.06 -8.51 -4.14
CA ALA A 349 27.67 -7.11 -4.35
C ALA A 349 26.21 -6.90 -3.95
N LEU A 350 25.93 -5.80 -3.23
CA LEU A 350 24.58 -5.40 -2.85
C LEU A 350 24.24 -4.08 -3.53
N GLU A 351 23.14 -4.08 -4.30
CA GLU A 351 22.59 -2.93 -4.99
C GLU A 351 21.33 -2.46 -4.30
N PHE A 352 21.16 -1.14 -4.14
CA PHE A 352 19.93 -0.52 -3.64
C PHE A 352 19.02 -0.19 -4.82
N LEU A 353 17.79 -0.73 -4.80
CA LEU A 353 16.82 -0.57 -5.90
C LEU A 353 15.72 0.45 -5.61
N GLY A 354 15.53 0.80 -4.34
CA GLY A 354 14.51 1.76 -3.93
C GLY A 354 13.96 1.49 -2.53
N SER A 355 13.19 2.42 -2.01
CA SER A 355 12.66 2.29 -0.65
C SER A 355 11.43 3.15 -0.41
N TYR A 356 10.69 2.79 0.66
CA TYR A 356 9.76 3.65 1.38
C TYR A 356 10.15 3.73 2.84
N GLN A 357 9.95 4.88 3.44
CA GLN A 357 10.01 5.05 4.89
C GLN A 357 8.77 4.42 5.56
N PRO A 358 8.90 3.84 6.76
CA PRO A 358 7.74 3.46 7.55
C PRO A 358 7.06 4.68 8.15
N SER A 359 5.76 4.58 8.43
CA SER A 359 5.02 5.58 9.20
C SER A 359 4.28 4.95 10.37
N ARG A 360 4.00 5.75 11.39
CA ARG A 360 3.11 5.40 12.50
C ARG A 360 2.53 6.65 13.13
N THR A 361 1.22 6.71 13.21
CA THR A 361 0.45 7.72 13.93
C THR A 361 0.17 7.22 15.34
N PRO A 362 0.36 8.02 16.41
CA PRO A 362 -0.09 7.67 17.74
C PRO A 362 -1.61 7.44 17.79
N MET A 363 -2.04 6.34 18.42
CA MET A 363 -3.46 5.96 18.48
C MET A 363 -4.31 6.93 19.33
N ASP A 364 -3.69 7.83 20.06
CA ASP A 364 -4.30 8.91 20.84
C ASP A 364 -4.24 10.28 20.14
N ALA A 365 -3.83 10.32 18.87
CA ALA A 365 -3.79 11.57 18.10
C ALA A 365 -5.18 12.26 18.06
N PRO A 366 -5.25 13.60 18.12
CA PRO A 366 -6.51 14.34 18.26
C PRO A 366 -7.55 14.06 17.16
N ALA A 367 -7.11 13.63 15.96
CA ALA A 367 -8.00 13.30 14.85
C ALA A 367 -8.64 11.89 14.96
N VAL A 368 -8.10 11.00 15.81
CA VAL A 368 -8.55 9.60 15.88
C VAL A 368 -10.03 9.48 16.23
N PRO A 369 -10.57 10.17 17.26
CA PRO A 369 -11.98 10.04 17.62
C PRO A 369 -12.93 10.41 16.47
N VAL A 370 -12.61 11.45 15.69
CA VAL A 370 -13.49 11.88 14.58
C VAL A 370 -13.45 10.87 13.44
N VAL A 371 -12.29 10.26 13.16
CA VAL A 371 -12.15 9.22 12.14
C VAL A 371 -12.89 7.94 12.55
N VAL A 372 -12.69 7.47 13.79
CA VAL A 372 -13.36 6.27 14.31
C VAL A 372 -14.87 6.43 14.28
N GLU A 373 -15.39 7.59 14.73
CA GLU A 373 -16.83 7.89 14.70
C GLU A 373 -17.36 7.96 13.27
N ALA A 374 -16.61 8.52 12.32
CA ALA A 374 -17.00 8.56 10.91
C ALA A 374 -17.15 7.14 10.33
N VAL A 375 -16.19 6.26 10.61
CA VAL A 375 -16.22 4.86 10.18
C VAL A 375 -17.41 4.12 10.80
N ARG A 376 -17.61 4.28 12.10
CA ARG A 376 -18.75 3.68 12.82
C ARG A 376 -20.08 4.09 12.20
N ARG A 377 -20.26 5.38 11.87
CA ARG A 377 -21.47 5.90 11.24
C ARG A 377 -21.65 5.41 9.80
N GLY A 378 -20.57 5.35 9.03
CA GLY A 378 -20.62 4.96 7.62
C GLY A 378 -20.86 3.48 7.40
N PHE A 379 -20.18 2.63 8.15
CA PHE A 379 -20.31 1.17 8.07
C PHE A 379 -21.37 0.60 9.01
N GLY A 380 -21.82 1.36 10.01
CA GLY A 380 -22.76 0.86 11.01
C GLY A 380 -22.15 -0.13 12.01
N GLN A 381 -20.84 -0.20 12.09
CA GLN A 381 -20.07 -1.13 12.95
C GLN A 381 -18.86 -0.43 13.55
N GLU A 382 -18.44 -0.87 14.74
CA GLU A 382 -17.17 -0.42 15.33
C GLU A 382 -15.98 -0.92 14.49
N PRO A 383 -15.04 -0.03 14.10
CA PRO A 383 -13.85 -0.45 13.39
C PRO A 383 -12.91 -1.27 14.26
N LEU A 384 -12.12 -2.12 13.63
CA LEU A 384 -10.91 -2.65 14.23
C LEU A 384 -9.80 -1.59 14.11
N LEU A 385 -9.06 -1.41 15.19
CA LEU A 385 -7.93 -0.46 15.22
C LEU A 385 -6.63 -1.23 15.00
N TYR A 386 -5.99 -0.96 13.87
CA TYR A 386 -4.74 -1.60 13.49
C TYR A 386 -3.55 -0.66 13.73
N PRO A 387 -2.65 -0.96 14.68
CA PRO A 387 -1.45 -0.15 14.88
C PRO A 387 -0.64 0.08 13.60
N GLY A 388 -0.70 -0.88 12.67
CA GLY A 388 -0.07 -0.79 11.36
C GLY A 388 -0.51 -1.92 10.45
N ILE A 389 -0.10 -1.87 9.18
CA ILE A 389 -0.28 -2.97 8.22
C ILE A 389 1.06 -3.48 7.70
N GLY A 390 1.02 -4.67 7.08
CA GLY A 390 2.19 -5.28 6.45
C GLY A 390 2.61 -4.62 5.14
N GLY A 391 1.72 -3.88 4.50
CA GLY A 391 1.96 -3.15 3.26
C GLY A 391 2.77 -1.87 3.45
N SER A 392 3.13 -1.26 2.32
CA SER A 392 3.81 0.04 2.25
C SER A 392 3.04 0.93 1.28
N SER A 393 2.97 2.22 1.59
CA SER A 393 2.38 3.26 0.75
C SER A 393 3.24 4.53 0.87
N PRO A 394 3.01 5.58 0.08
CA PRO A 394 3.74 6.84 0.18
C PRO A 394 3.38 7.67 1.43
N ASP A 395 2.63 7.12 2.35
CA ASP A 395 2.14 7.70 3.59
C ASP A 395 3.21 8.49 4.36
N ALA A 396 4.40 7.92 4.48
CA ALA A 396 5.51 8.58 5.17
C ALA A 396 5.97 9.89 4.49
N ALA A 397 5.81 10.02 3.18
CA ALA A 397 6.15 11.26 2.48
C ALA A 397 5.30 12.44 2.98
N PHE A 398 4.04 12.19 3.28
CA PHE A 398 3.12 13.17 3.85
C PHE A 398 3.30 13.32 5.37
N ALA A 399 3.28 12.20 6.11
CA ALA A 399 3.37 12.22 7.56
C ALA A 399 4.66 12.90 8.04
N GLN A 400 5.81 12.57 7.45
CA GLN A 400 7.10 13.18 7.78
C GLN A 400 7.29 14.54 7.09
N GLY A 401 6.92 14.65 5.80
CA GLY A 401 7.09 15.87 5.01
C GLY A 401 6.26 17.05 5.54
N LEU A 402 5.05 16.80 6.02
CA LEU A 402 4.14 17.81 6.57
C LEU A 402 4.17 17.86 8.11
N GLY A 403 4.63 16.80 8.78
CA GLY A 403 4.59 16.69 10.24
C GLY A 403 3.18 16.45 10.79
N ILE A 404 2.34 15.67 10.07
CA ILE A 404 0.94 15.43 10.41
C ILE A 404 0.66 13.94 10.64
N PRO A 405 -0.32 13.61 11.50
CA PRO A 405 -0.82 12.23 11.61
C PRO A 405 -1.40 11.74 10.29
N SER A 406 -1.31 10.43 10.04
CA SER A 406 -1.92 9.79 8.90
C SER A 406 -2.73 8.57 9.34
N MET A 407 -3.90 8.38 8.75
CA MET A 407 -4.76 7.22 9.00
C MET A 407 -5.27 6.67 7.68
N LEU A 408 -5.14 5.35 7.52
CA LEU A 408 -5.67 4.62 6.37
C LEU A 408 -6.94 3.87 6.78
N VAL A 409 -8.00 4.09 6.03
CA VAL A 409 -9.35 3.55 6.28
C VAL A 409 -9.87 2.90 4.99
N PRO A 410 -9.67 1.61 4.81
CA PRO A 410 -10.11 0.90 3.60
C PRO A 410 -11.62 0.90 3.40
N TYR A 411 -12.02 1.02 2.13
CA TYR A 411 -13.42 0.88 1.69
C TYR A 411 -13.62 -0.33 0.76
N GLY A 412 -12.54 -1.02 0.37
CA GLY A 412 -12.59 -2.23 -0.43
C GLY A 412 -13.13 -3.42 0.37
N ASN A 413 -13.81 -4.35 -0.29
CA ASN A 413 -14.24 -5.60 0.35
C ASN A 413 -13.05 -6.54 0.55
N ALA A 414 -13.10 -7.40 1.56
CA ALA A 414 -12.00 -8.31 1.91
C ALA A 414 -11.54 -9.23 0.75
N ASP A 415 -12.43 -9.51 -0.19
CA ASP A 415 -12.20 -10.32 -1.37
C ASP A 415 -12.13 -9.51 -2.68
N GLU A 416 -11.67 -8.25 -2.59
CA GLU A 416 -11.59 -7.29 -3.72
C GLU A 416 -10.64 -7.72 -4.83
N ARG A 417 -9.65 -8.59 -4.53
CA ARG A 417 -8.65 -9.10 -5.46
C ARG A 417 -7.80 -8.00 -6.12
N ASN A 418 -7.37 -7.00 -5.35
CA ASN A 418 -6.41 -6.02 -5.85
C ASN A 418 -5.18 -6.70 -6.48
N HIS A 419 -4.57 -6.07 -7.47
CA HIS A 419 -3.45 -6.57 -8.29
C HIS A 419 -3.69 -7.93 -8.98
N ALA A 420 -4.92 -8.48 -8.93
CA ALA A 420 -5.26 -9.77 -9.54
C ALA A 420 -6.40 -9.63 -10.56
N PRO A 421 -6.57 -10.60 -11.46
CA PRO A 421 -7.74 -10.66 -12.34
C PRO A 421 -9.05 -10.76 -11.55
N ASN A 422 -10.10 -10.14 -12.09
CA ASN A 422 -11.43 -10.03 -11.48
C ASN A 422 -11.44 -9.18 -10.20
N GLU A 423 -10.59 -8.14 -10.14
CA GLU A 423 -10.71 -7.09 -9.15
C GLU A 423 -12.14 -6.57 -9.12
N ASN A 424 -12.65 -6.32 -7.91
CA ASN A 424 -14.03 -5.94 -7.73
C ASN A 424 -14.26 -5.10 -6.48
N LEU A 425 -15.23 -4.19 -6.55
CA LEU A 425 -15.73 -3.42 -5.42
C LEU A 425 -17.21 -3.70 -5.21
N ARG A 426 -17.61 -4.07 -4.00
CA ARG A 426 -19.02 -4.21 -3.64
C ARG A 426 -19.70 -2.85 -3.56
N LEU A 427 -20.90 -2.76 -4.12
CA LEU A 427 -21.68 -1.51 -4.12
C LEU A 427 -22.04 -1.03 -2.70
N ASP A 428 -22.36 -1.95 -1.78
CA ASP A 428 -22.66 -1.61 -0.40
C ASP A 428 -21.41 -1.07 0.37
N TYR A 429 -20.19 -1.47 -0.03
CA TYR A 429 -18.94 -0.92 0.51
C TYR A 429 -18.63 0.46 -0.07
N LEU A 430 -18.86 0.69 -1.37
CA LEU A 430 -18.78 2.02 -1.97
C LEU A 430 -19.77 2.99 -1.28
N GLU A 431 -20.99 2.54 -1.00
CA GLU A 431 -21.99 3.30 -0.27
C GLU A 431 -21.54 3.58 1.18
N ALA A 432 -20.99 2.56 1.88
CA ALA A 432 -20.47 2.71 3.23
C ALA A 432 -19.28 3.67 3.28
N GLY A 433 -18.36 3.59 2.31
CA GLY A 433 -17.26 4.53 2.15
C GLY A 433 -17.74 5.96 1.92
N SER A 434 -18.75 6.14 1.08
CA SER A 434 -19.35 7.47 0.81
C SER A 434 -20.02 8.05 2.07
N ARG A 435 -20.72 7.23 2.85
CA ARG A 435 -21.26 7.65 4.15
C ARG A 435 -20.15 7.99 5.15
N THR A 436 -19.09 7.17 5.20
CA THR A 436 -17.93 7.41 6.08
C THR A 436 -17.28 8.75 5.73
N SER A 437 -17.03 9.01 4.45
CA SER A 437 -16.46 10.27 3.98
C SER A 437 -17.33 11.48 4.31
N ALA A 438 -18.66 11.36 4.16
CA ALA A 438 -19.61 12.40 4.53
C ALA A 438 -19.63 12.64 6.05
N ALA A 439 -19.61 11.58 6.85
CA ALA A 439 -19.54 11.66 8.31
C ALA A 439 -18.20 12.26 8.78
N LEU A 440 -17.08 11.93 8.13
CA LEU A 440 -15.78 12.53 8.39
C LEU A 440 -15.81 14.04 8.16
N MET A 441 -16.24 14.46 6.96
CA MET A 441 -16.35 15.89 6.62
C MET A 441 -17.28 16.64 7.59
N GLN A 442 -18.41 16.02 7.97
CA GLN A 442 -19.37 16.60 8.91
C GLN A 442 -18.78 16.69 10.34
N GLY A 443 -17.97 15.71 10.75
CA GLY A 443 -17.36 15.63 12.07
C GLY A 443 -16.23 16.64 12.31
N LEU A 444 -15.70 17.26 11.24
CA LEU A 444 -14.66 18.29 11.31
C LEU A 444 -15.22 19.70 11.60
N LYS A 445 -16.30 19.79 12.37
CA LYS A 445 -16.79 21.07 12.90
C LYS A 445 -15.76 21.66 13.87
N ALA A 446 -15.73 23.00 13.93
CA ALA A 446 -14.93 23.75 14.90
C ALA A 446 -15.32 23.37 16.34
#